data_2cc6a74b6c3215e3600e00346e6c838b
#
_entry.id   2cc6a74b6c3215e3600e00346e6c838b
#
_cell.length_a   1.000
_cell.length_b   1.000
_cell.length_c   1.000
_cell.angle_alpha   90.00
_cell.angle_beta   90.00
_cell.angle_gamma   90.00
#
_symmetry.space_group_name_H-M   'P 1'
#
loop_
_entity.id
_entity.type
_entity.pdbx_description
1 polymer ?
#
loop_
_entity_poly.entity_id
_entity_poly.type
_entity_poly.pdbx_seq_one_letter_code
_entity_poly.pdbx_strand_id
1 'polypeptide(L)'
;HIYAQKDGFRDTEWERDGKEYGWGNNRGLVLMKSWDLINWKRTNARFDLLSAGLGEIGCVWAPEVTYDDKKGKLMIYFTMRFKNEANKLYYVYVNDDFDRIETLPQILFEYPNEKISAIDGDITKVGDRYRMFYVSHDGGAGIKQAVSDRINGDYEYDPRWYDFEPRACEA
;
A
#
# COMPACT_ATOMS: atom_id res chain seq x y z
N HIS A 1 -0.13 1.84 8.67
CA HIS A 1 0.04 3.29 8.61
C HIS A 1 0.88 3.77 9.76
N ILE A 2 1.85 4.61 9.48
CA ILE A 2 2.51 5.36 10.52
C ILE A 2 1.99 6.78 10.42
N TYR A 3 1.05 7.09 11.26
CA TYR A 3 0.71 8.46 11.58
C TYR A 3 1.53 8.87 12.80
N ALA A 4 2.00 10.10 12.82
CA ALA A 4 2.29 10.75 14.07
C ALA A 4 0.97 10.83 14.84
N GLN A 5 0.70 9.83 15.66
CA GLN A 5 -0.49 9.84 16.48
C GLN A 5 -0.37 10.94 17.52
N LYS A 6 -1.45 11.67 17.71
CA LYS A 6 -1.55 12.77 18.69
C LYS A 6 -1.39 12.30 20.16
N ASP A 7 -1.34 11.02 20.40
CA ASP A 7 -1.46 10.37 21.69
C ASP A 7 -0.16 9.73 22.20
N GLY A 8 0.96 10.38 21.99
CA GLY A 8 2.18 10.08 22.75
C GLY A 8 3.20 9.17 22.07
N PHE A 9 2.94 8.66 20.89
CA PHE A 9 3.96 8.03 20.05
C PHE A 9 4.63 9.06 19.13
N ARG A 10 5.12 10.14 19.71
CA ARG A 10 5.99 11.08 19.01
C ARG A 10 7.39 10.48 18.97
N ASP A 11 7.66 9.81 17.88
CA ASP A 11 9.02 9.48 17.53
C ASP A 11 9.53 10.57 16.58
N THR A 12 10.66 11.16 16.89
CA THR A 12 11.32 12.18 16.05
C THR A 12 11.63 11.65 14.64
N GLU A 13 11.64 10.34 14.44
CA GLU A 13 11.72 9.70 13.13
C GLU A 13 10.53 10.03 12.21
N TRP A 14 9.44 10.59 12.75
CA TRP A 14 8.19 10.86 12.04
C TRP A 14 8.00 12.33 11.66
N GLU A 15 9.02 13.13 11.79
CA GLU A 15 9.02 14.50 11.30
C GLU A 15 9.61 14.57 9.88
N ARG A 16 8.98 15.37 9.04
CA ARG A 16 9.47 15.74 7.72
C ARG A 16 9.47 17.25 7.61
N ASP A 17 10.66 17.82 7.38
CA ASP A 17 10.83 19.27 7.24
C ASP A 17 10.27 20.05 8.45
N GLY A 18 10.49 19.52 9.67
CA GLY A 18 9.99 20.10 10.92
C GLY A 18 8.47 19.98 11.12
N LYS A 19 7.79 19.14 10.33
CA LYS A 19 6.36 18.87 10.45
C LYS A 19 6.12 17.41 10.79
N GLU A 20 5.13 17.16 11.65
CA GLU A 20 4.65 15.81 11.93
C GLU A 20 4.15 15.13 10.66
N TYR A 21 4.38 13.83 10.54
CA TYR A 21 3.81 13.03 9.46
C TYR A 21 2.31 12.89 9.62
N GLY A 22 1.62 12.98 8.52
CA GLY A 22 0.19 12.79 8.41
C GLY A 22 -0.19 12.14 7.09
N TRP A 23 -1.42 12.28 6.68
CA TRP A 23 -1.95 11.68 5.47
C TRP A 23 -1.16 12.01 4.20
N GLY A 24 -0.68 13.22 4.09
CA GLY A 24 -0.06 13.72 2.87
C GLY A 24 1.46 13.59 2.81
N ASN A 25 2.12 13.13 3.88
CA ASN A 25 3.58 13.18 3.96
C ASN A 25 4.23 12.00 4.71
N ASN A 26 3.52 10.92 5.01
CA ASN A 26 4.12 9.74 5.61
C ASN A 26 5.01 8.99 4.60
N ARG A 27 6.06 8.32 5.09
CA ARG A 27 7.12 7.75 4.25
C ARG A 27 7.36 6.25 4.43
N GLY A 28 6.47 5.58 5.13
CA GLY A 28 6.72 4.18 5.41
C GLY A 28 5.62 3.48 6.17
N LEU A 29 5.94 2.29 6.65
CA LEU A 29 5.02 1.39 7.34
C LEU A 29 5.58 0.97 8.68
N VAL A 30 4.71 0.60 9.61
CA VAL A 30 5.08 -0.18 10.79
C VAL A 30 4.85 -1.65 10.48
N LEU A 31 5.89 -2.45 10.62
CA LEU A 31 5.82 -3.89 10.62
C LEU A 31 5.67 -4.35 12.08
N MET A 32 4.64 -5.13 12.35
CA MET A 32 4.40 -5.67 13.69
C MET A 32 4.15 -7.16 13.60
N LYS A 33 4.78 -7.94 14.49
CA LYS A 33 4.56 -9.37 14.61
C LYS A 33 4.41 -9.81 16.05
N SER A 34 3.58 -10.82 16.25
CA SER A 34 3.36 -11.46 17.54
C SER A 34 3.10 -12.96 17.34
N TRP A 35 3.46 -13.76 18.35
CA TRP A 35 3.14 -15.19 18.39
C TRP A 35 1.96 -15.49 19.31
N ASP A 36 1.63 -14.57 20.21
CA ASP A 36 0.64 -14.74 21.27
C ASP A 36 -0.44 -13.64 21.28
N LEU A 37 -0.36 -12.68 20.34
CA LEU A 37 -1.22 -11.51 20.22
C LEU A 37 -1.18 -10.55 21.44
N ILE A 38 -0.25 -10.78 22.35
CA ILE A 38 -0.03 -9.98 23.57
C ILE A 38 1.30 -9.24 23.46
N ASN A 39 2.36 -9.98 23.12
CA ASN A 39 3.70 -9.45 22.99
C ASN A 39 4.02 -9.18 21.53
N TRP A 40 4.22 -7.91 21.19
CA TRP A 40 4.46 -7.46 19.83
C TRP A 40 5.88 -6.96 19.62
N LYS A 41 6.53 -7.44 18.57
CA LYS A 41 7.75 -6.82 18.04
C LYS A 41 7.36 -5.81 16.97
N ARG A 42 7.99 -4.64 17.01
CA ARG A 42 7.74 -3.55 16.08
C ARG A 42 9.02 -3.16 15.35
N THR A 43 8.91 -2.92 14.04
CA THR A 43 9.97 -2.35 13.21
C THR A 43 9.39 -1.26 12.31
N ASN A 44 10.08 -0.13 12.20
CA ASN A 44 9.70 0.96 11.32
C ASN A 44 10.38 0.76 9.95
N ALA A 45 9.58 0.57 8.92
CA ALA A 45 10.05 0.44 7.54
C ALA A 45 9.96 1.79 6.82
N ARG A 46 11.07 2.52 6.77
CA ARG A 46 11.21 3.84 6.14
C ARG A 46 11.60 3.67 4.67
N PHE A 47 10.66 3.86 3.76
CA PHE A 47 10.90 3.71 2.32
C PHE A 47 11.82 4.78 1.76
N ASP A 48 11.72 6.00 2.25
CA ASP A 48 12.59 7.10 1.85
C ASP A 48 14.08 6.88 2.15
N LEU A 49 14.40 5.93 3.03
CA LEU A 49 15.78 5.54 3.36
C LEU A 49 16.29 4.33 2.56
N LEU A 50 15.42 3.64 1.82
CA LEU A 50 15.83 2.47 1.02
C LEU A 50 16.65 2.86 -0.21
N SER A 51 16.40 4.04 -0.78
CA SER A 51 17.09 4.54 -1.96
C SER A 51 16.92 6.05 -2.08
N ALA A 52 17.92 6.74 -2.62
CA ALA A 52 17.84 8.18 -2.88
C ALA A 52 16.66 8.58 -3.77
N GLY A 53 16.25 7.72 -4.71
CA GLY A 53 15.09 7.97 -5.56
C GLY A 53 13.74 7.95 -4.83
N LEU A 54 13.69 7.43 -3.61
CA LEU A 54 12.49 7.35 -2.79
C LEU A 54 12.32 8.53 -1.82
N GLY A 55 13.25 9.49 -1.80
CA GLY A 55 13.18 10.66 -0.93
C GLY A 55 11.97 11.58 -1.20
N GLU A 56 11.38 11.49 -2.39
CA GLU A 56 10.25 12.30 -2.83
C GLU A 56 8.88 11.64 -2.61
N ILE A 57 8.81 10.56 -1.81
CA ILE A 57 7.54 9.90 -1.48
C ILE A 57 6.61 10.91 -0.82
N GLY A 58 5.39 11.04 -1.36
CA GLY A 58 4.35 11.92 -0.85
C GLY A 58 3.47 11.25 0.22
N CYS A 59 3.18 9.96 0.06
CA CYS A 59 2.41 9.18 1.03
C CYS A 59 2.63 7.68 0.85
N VAL A 60 2.32 6.93 1.91
CA VAL A 60 2.24 5.46 1.93
C VAL A 60 1.03 5.07 2.76
N TRP A 61 -0.02 4.48 2.16
CA TRP A 61 -1.32 4.23 2.80
C TRP A 61 -1.78 2.78 2.65
N ALA A 62 -2.77 2.41 3.46
CA ALA A 62 -3.55 1.17 3.36
C ALA A 62 -2.71 -0.07 3.02
N PRO A 63 -1.76 -0.45 3.89
CA PRO A 63 -0.97 -1.65 3.66
C PRO A 63 -1.78 -2.90 3.96
N GLU A 64 -1.68 -3.86 3.05
CA GLU A 64 -2.15 -5.22 3.20
C GLU A 64 -1.01 -6.22 3.06
N VAL A 65 -1.16 -7.40 3.66
CA VAL A 65 -0.16 -8.47 3.63
C VAL A 65 -0.75 -9.73 3.03
N THR A 66 -0.03 -10.31 2.08
CA THR A 66 -0.39 -11.60 1.49
C THR A 66 0.84 -12.48 1.32
N TYR A 67 0.62 -13.76 1.07
CA TYR A 67 1.72 -14.69 0.77
C TYR A 67 1.75 -14.97 -0.73
N ASP A 68 2.91 -14.74 -1.35
CA ASP A 68 3.16 -15.09 -2.74
C ASP A 68 3.69 -16.52 -2.81
N ASP A 69 2.83 -17.47 -3.09
CA ASP A 69 3.16 -18.91 -3.19
C ASP A 69 4.27 -19.18 -4.22
N LYS A 70 4.31 -18.41 -5.32
CA LYS A 70 5.30 -18.60 -6.39
C LYS A 70 6.69 -18.13 -5.97
N LYS A 71 6.77 -17.12 -5.12
CA LYS A 71 8.02 -16.58 -4.58
C LYS A 71 8.38 -17.22 -3.25
N GLY A 72 7.43 -17.83 -2.55
CA GLY A 72 7.62 -18.35 -1.21
C GLY A 72 7.88 -17.22 -0.19
N LYS A 73 7.25 -16.05 -0.35
CA LYS A 73 7.53 -14.85 0.44
C LYS A 73 6.27 -14.09 0.83
N LEU A 74 6.35 -13.42 1.96
CA LEU A 74 5.36 -12.40 2.34
C LEU A 74 5.53 -11.16 1.47
N MET A 75 4.44 -10.71 0.88
CA MET A 75 4.31 -9.51 0.08
C MET A 75 3.42 -8.50 0.82
N ILE A 76 3.91 -7.28 0.98
CA ILE A 76 3.10 -6.15 1.44
C ILE A 76 2.77 -5.31 0.20
N TYR A 77 1.50 -5.00 0.00
CA TYR A 77 1.06 -4.06 -1.02
C TYR A 77 0.33 -2.89 -0.37
N PHE A 78 0.40 -1.73 -1.00
CA PHE A 78 -0.01 -0.47 -0.39
C PHE A 78 -0.19 0.62 -1.45
N THR A 79 -0.92 1.66 -1.09
CA THR A 79 -1.01 2.89 -1.88
C THR A 79 0.23 3.74 -1.66
N MET A 80 0.82 4.25 -2.74
CA MET A 80 1.94 5.20 -2.66
C MET A 80 1.89 6.19 -3.84
N ARG A 81 2.47 7.35 -3.65
CA ARG A 81 2.75 8.32 -4.74
C ARG A 81 4.06 9.03 -4.52
N PHE A 82 4.59 9.57 -5.61
CA PHE A 82 5.70 10.53 -5.57
C PHE A 82 5.15 11.95 -5.72
N LYS A 83 5.65 12.87 -4.91
CA LYS A 83 5.25 14.28 -4.95
C LYS A 83 3.71 14.44 -4.97
N ASN A 84 3.20 15.07 -6.02
CA ASN A 84 1.79 15.34 -6.27
C ASN A 84 1.20 14.50 -7.42
N GLU A 85 1.86 13.40 -7.78
CA GLU A 85 1.34 12.47 -8.77
C GLU A 85 0.06 11.76 -8.27
N ALA A 86 -0.67 11.11 -9.18
CA ALA A 86 -1.75 10.23 -8.80
C ALA A 86 -1.23 9.04 -7.96
N ASN A 87 -2.02 8.61 -7.00
CA ASN A 87 -1.67 7.43 -6.22
C ASN A 87 -1.74 6.18 -7.08
N LYS A 88 -0.82 5.28 -6.85
CA LYS A 88 -0.77 3.95 -7.46
C LYS A 88 -0.65 2.89 -6.38
N LEU A 89 -0.96 1.67 -6.71
CA LEU A 89 -0.69 0.53 -5.84
C LEU A 89 0.71 0.00 -6.10
N TYR A 90 1.46 -0.19 -5.03
CA TYR A 90 2.82 -0.72 -5.03
C TYR A 90 2.91 -1.95 -4.16
N TYR A 91 3.98 -2.71 -4.31
CA TYR A 91 4.29 -3.82 -3.43
C TYR A 91 5.79 -3.91 -3.13
N VAL A 92 6.09 -4.56 -2.03
CA VAL A 92 7.43 -4.97 -1.61
C VAL A 92 7.39 -6.40 -1.06
N TYR A 93 8.52 -7.08 -1.10
CA TYR A 93 8.72 -8.31 -0.34
C TYR A 93 9.42 -8.01 0.97
N VAL A 94 9.10 -8.79 2.00
CA VAL A 94 9.73 -8.73 3.31
C VAL A 94 10.42 -10.05 3.62
N ASN A 95 11.37 -10.00 4.56
CA ASN A 95 12.05 -11.19 5.03
C ASN A 95 11.11 -12.07 5.89
N ASP A 96 11.53 -13.31 6.12
CA ASP A 96 10.73 -14.31 6.87
C ASP A 96 10.47 -13.87 8.32
N ASP A 97 11.35 -13.06 8.87
CA ASP A 97 11.19 -12.50 10.21
C ASP A 97 10.18 -11.34 10.28
N PHE A 98 9.66 -10.88 9.15
CA PHE A 98 8.74 -9.74 9.05
C PHE A 98 9.24 -8.49 9.79
N ASP A 99 10.52 -8.18 9.63
CA ASP A 99 11.16 -7.02 10.27
C ASP A 99 12.00 -6.17 9.31
N ARG A 100 12.10 -6.57 8.04
CA ARG A 100 12.88 -5.84 7.03
C ARG A 100 12.25 -5.95 5.64
N ILE A 101 12.22 -4.83 4.93
CA ILE A 101 11.91 -4.78 3.50
C ILE A 101 13.12 -5.33 2.71
N GLU A 102 12.88 -6.24 1.78
CA GLU A 102 13.93 -6.85 0.96
C GLU A 102 13.99 -6.30 -0.46
N THR A 103 12.94 -5.69 -0.94
CA THR A 103 12.89 -5.13 -2.30
C THR A 103 12.52 -3.65 -2.29
N LEU A 104 12.92 -2.92 -3.30
CA LEU A 104 12.38 -1.59 -3.54
C LEU A 104 10.90 -1.70 -3.94
N PRO A 105 10.07 -0.68 -3.66
CA PRO A 105 8.69 -0.63 -4.11
C PRO A 105 8.59 -0.78 -5.63
N GLN A 106 7.75 -1.69 -6.07
CA GLN A 106 7.43 -1.94 -7.48
C GLN A 106 5.96 -1.65 -7.71
N ILE A 107 5.61 -1.15 -8.89
CA ILE A 107 4.22 -0.89 -9.25
C ILE A 107 3.48 -2.24 -9.31
N LEU A 108 2.39 -2.34 -8.56
CA LEU A 108 1.46 -3.44 -8.60
C LEU A 108 0.34 -3.17 -9.60
N PHE A 109 -0.21 -1.96 -9.54
CA PHE A 109 -1.27 -1.49 -10.42
C PHE A 109 -1.30 0.04 -10.48
N GLU A 110 -1.58 0.56 -11.66
CA GLU A 110 -1.92 1.97 -11.89
C GLU A 110 -3.21 2.04 -12.70
N TYR A 111 -4.04 3.04 -12.41
CA TYR A 111 -5.26 3.25 -13.16
C TYR A 111 -4.95 3.61 -14.63
N PRO A 112 -5.75 3.16 -15.62
CA PRO A 112 -5.46 3.42 -17.04
C PRO A 112 -5.32 4.89 -17.43
N ASN A 113 -5.96 5.79 -16.68
CA ASN A 113 -5.72 7.22 -16.79
C ASN A 113 -4.74 7.65 -15.69
N GLU A 114 -3.52 7.99 -16.06
CA GLU A 114 -2.42 8.38 -15.17
C GLU A 114 -2.72 9.53 -14.20
N LYS A 115 -3.76 10.33 -14.47
CA LYS A 115 -4.21 11.45 -13.62
C LYS A 115 -5.17 11.02 -12.52
N ILE A 116 -5.62 9.78 -12.55
CA ILE A 116 -6.61 9.25 -11.62
C ILE A 116 -5.93 8.27 -10.67
N SER A 117 -6.16 8.48 -9.38
CA SER A 117 -5.60 7.62 -8.34
C SER A 117 -6.29 6.26 -8.28
N ALA A 118 -5.51 5.23 -8.00
CA ALA A 118 -5.96 3.95 -7.47
C ALA A 118 -5.44 3.82 -6.05
N ILE A 119 -6.34 3.62 -5.09
CA ILE A 119 -6.02 3.53 -3.65
C ILE A 119 -6.70 2.32 -3.01
N ASP A 120 -6.26 1.94 -1.82
CA ASP A 120 -6.90 0.98 -0.92
C ASP A 120 -7.22 -0.35 -1.62
N GLY A 121 -6.18 -0.96 -2.17
CA GLY A 121 -6.31 -2.23 -2.88
C GLY A 121 -6.46 -3.41 -1.93
N ASP A 122 -7.40 -4.30 -2.23
CA ASP A 122 -7.56 -5.62 -1.60
C ASP A 122 -7.48 -6.72 -2.65
N ILE A 123 -6.59 -7.72 -2.44
CA ILE A 123 -6.37 -8.82 -3.38
C ILE A 123 -6.99 -10.09 -2.84
N THR A 124 -7.87 -10.70 -3.63
CA THR A 124 -8.40 -12.02 -3.36
C THR A 124 -8.14 -12.99 -4.51
N LYS A 125 -7.87 -14.25 -4.20
CA LYS A 125 -7.71 -15.31 -5.20
C LYS A 125 -9.06 -15.95 -5.50
N VAL A 126 -9.44 -15.97 -6.78
CA VAL A 126 -10.68 -16.57 -7.26
C VAL A 126 -10.33 -17.59 -8.35
N GLY A 127 -10.41 -18.87 -8.02
CA GLY A 127 -9.91 -19.94 -8.90
C GLY A 127 -8.40 -19.83 -9.10
N ASP A 128 -7.98 -19.76 -10.34
CA ASP A 128 -6.56 -19.64 -10.71
C ASP A 128 -6.10 -18.18 -10.94
N ARG A 129 -6.99 -17.23 -10.74
CA ARG A 129 -6.74 -15.81 -10.98
C ARG A 129 -6.81 -15.00 -9.69
N TYR A 130 -6.17 -13.84 -9.71
CA TYR A 130 -6.24 -12.83 -8.65
C TYR A 130 -7.18 -11.72 -9.08
N ARG A 131 -8.01 -11.29 -8.15
CA ARG A 131 -8.92 -10.15 -8.31
C ARG A 131 -8.56 -9.12 -7.26
N MET A 132 -8.33 -7.92 -7.69
CA MET A 132 -8.03 -6.79 -6.83
C MET A 132 -9.20 -5.82 -6.87
N PHE A 133 -9.75 -5.51 -5.71
CA PHE A 133 -10.68 -4.42 -5.53
C PHE A 133 -9.89 -3.19 -5.08
N TYR A 134 -10.28 -2.03 -5.53
CA TYR A 134 -9.61 -0.77 -5.19
C TYR A 134 -10.56 0.40 -5.39
N VAL A 135 -10.24 1.55 -4.79
CA VAL A 135 -11.02 2.78 -4.96
C VAL A 135 -10.39 3.68 -6.01
N SER A 136 -11.23 4.25 -6.86
CA SER A 136 -10.86 5.25 -7.86
C SER A 136 -11.99 6.24 -8.10
N HIS A 137 -11.64 7.49 -8.43
CA HIS A 137 -12.59 8.61 -8.55
C HIS A 137 -12.57 9.18 -9.98
N ASP A 138 -13.03 8.43 -10.96
CA ASP A 138 -13.10 8.82 -12.37
C ASP A 138 -14.52 9.12 -12.85
N GLY A 139 -15.20 10.03 -12.20
CA GLY A 139 -16.59 10.36 -12.46
C GLY A 139 -17.52 10.03 -11.31
N GLY A 140 -16.98 9.77 -10.17
CA GLY A 140 -17.62 9.44 -8.91
C GLY A 140 -16.67 8.64 -8.03
N ALA A 141 -16.94 8.57 -6.74
CA ALA A 141 -16.28 7.60 -5.87
C ALA A 141 -16.81 6.20 -6.20
N GLY A 142 -15.96 5.20 -6.13
CA GLY A 142 -16.43 3.83 -6.30
C GLY A 142 -15.35 2.78 -6.19
N ILE A 143 -15.77 1.62 -5.69
CA ILE A 143 -14.96 0.41 -5.68
C ILE A 143 -14.94 -0.17 -7.08
N LYS A 144 -13.75 -0.38 -7.60
CA LYS A 144 -13.47 -0.95 -8.92
C LYS A 144 -12.69 -2.24 -8.78
N GLN A 145 -12.51 -2.92 -9.89
CA GLN A 145 -11.73 -4.16 -9.88
C GLN A 145 -10.73 -4.21 -11.01
N ALA A 146 -9.64 -4.95 -10.76
CA ALA A 146 -8.68 -5.37 -11.74
C ALA A 146 -8.39 -6.87 -11.56
N VAL A 147 -7.95 -7.53 -12.61
CA VAL A 147 -7.72 -8.98 -12.62
C VAL A 147 -6.34 -9.31 -13.15
N SER A 148 -5.71 -10.35 -12.58
CA SER A 148 -4.40 -10.83 -13.02
C SER A 148 -4.27 -12.34 -12.83
N ASP A 149 -3.36 -12.95 -13.58
CA ASP A 149 -2.91 -14.34 -13.37
C ASP A 149 -1.70 -14.39 -12.39
N ARG A 150 -1.26 -13.23 -11.91
CA ARG A 150 -0.14 -13.06 -10.97
C ARG A 150 -0.54 -12.20 -9.80
N ILE A 151 -0.10 -12.60 -8.60
CA ILE A 151 -0.38 -11.83 -7.38
C ILE A 151 0.36 -10.48 -7.35
N ASN A 152 1.52 -10.41 -7.99
CA ASN A 152 2.47 -9.32 -7.89
C ASN A 152 2.58 -8.46 -9.16
N GLY A 153 1.53 -8.36 -9.95
CA GLY A 153 1.51 -7.48 -11.13
C GLY A 153 0.61 -7.95 -12.25
N ASP A 154 0.74 -7.29 -13.40
CA ASP A 154 -0.03 -7.55 -14.62
C ASP A 154 -1.56 -7.47 -14.40
N TYR A 155 -1.99 -6.61 -13.49
CA TYR A 155 -3.42 -6.38 -13.25
C TYR A 155 -4.01 -5.54 -14.39
N GLU A 156 -5.04 -6.08 -15.02
CA GLU A 156 -5.82 -5.41 -16.04
C GLU A 156 -7.12 -4.85 -15.44
N TYR A 157 -7.41 -3.59 -15.73
CA TYR A 157 -8.67 -2.96 -15.34
C TYR A 157 -9.86 -3.75 -15.88
N ASP A 158 -10.78 -4.10 -15.00
CA ASP A 158 -12.05 -4.71 -15.36
C ASP A 158 -13.16 -3.66 -15.25
N PRO A 159 -13.79 -3.23 -16.37
CA PRO A 159 -14.81 -2.20 -16.35
C PRO A 159 -16.10 -2.60 -15.61
N ARG A 160 -16.25 -3.85 -15.23
CA ARG A 160 -17.35 -4.36 -14.43
C ARG A 160 -17.10 -4.07 -12.95
N TRP A 161 -17.09 -2.82 -12.57
CA TRP A 161 -16.95 -2.41 -11.17
C TRP A 161 -18.30 -2.41 -10.45
N TYR A 162 -18.25 -2.54 -9.14
CA TYR A 162 -19.44 -2.49 -8.29
C TYR A 162 -19.39 -1.22 -7.46
N ASP A 163 -20.42 -0.41 -7.56
CA ASP A 163 -20.64 0.75 -6.72
C ASP A 163 -21.85 0.47 -5.84
N PHE A 164 -21.61 -0.08 -4.68
CA PHE A 164 -22.68 -0.38 -3.72
C PHE A 164 -23.21 0.89 -3.07
N GLU A 165 -22.40 1.91 -3.04
CA GLU A 165 -22.67 3.21 -2.45
C GLU A 165 -21.92 4.26 -3.26
N PRO A 166 -22.56 5.31 -3.80
CA PRO A 166 -21.88 6.34 -4.59
C PRO A 166 -20.77 7.08 -3.88
N ARG A 167 -20.57 6.81 -2.60
CA ARG A 167 -19.55 7.43 -1.75
C ARG A 167 -18.59 6.40 -1.11
N ALA A 168 -18.60 5.17 -1.59
CA ALA A 168 -17.63 4.18 -1.11
C ALA A 168 -16.20 4.73 -1.31
N CYS A 169 -15.43 4.80 -0.24
CA CYS A 169 -14.10 5.38 -0.22
C CYS A 169 -13.02 4.39 0.26
N GLU A 170 -13.42 3.17 0.61
CA GLU A 170 -12.52 2.10 1.04
C GLU A 170 -13.00 0.77 0.43
N ALA A 171 -12.07 -0.07 0.01
CA ALA A 171 -12.31 -1.40 -0.54
C ALA A 171 -12.01 -2.49 0.51
#